data_a4ff8f680d9f88cd952f2fcdecb0becc
#
_entry.id   a4ff8f680d9f88cd952f2fcdecb0becc
#
_cell.length_a   1.000
_cell.length_b   1.000
_cell.length_c   1.000
_cell.angle_alpha   90.00
_cell.angle_beta   90.00
_cell.angle_gamma   90.00
#
_symmetry.space_group_name_H-M   'P 1'
#
loop_
_entity.id
_entity.type
_entity.pdbx_description
1 polymer ?
#
loop_
_entity_poly.entity_id
_entity_poly.type
_entity_poly.pdbx_seq_one_letter_code
_entity_poly.pdbx_strand_id
1 'polypeptide(L)'
;MSGPKDLKELTRSEWESLGFFYDYDDSGGTWLVRATRFGMERLCDELRRYALDPRNMEIAEHQHYGPYSYLKFVTWTEPKVIADGIYGRVDDFARLAEIIAAAIASAKPGDRIRIDEAYAMASEAKLELLLEPDNFKVASADPDLCSKRN
;
A
#
# COMPACT_ATOMS: atom_id res chain seq x y z
N MET A 1 31.72 0.47 1.91
CA MET A 1 31.49 1.49 2.65
C MET A 1 30.08 1.99 2.60
N SER A 2 29.49 2.19 3.65
CA SER A 2 28.16 2.66 3.72
C SER A 2 28.10 4.10 4.10
N GLY A 3 27.22 4.83 3.50
CA GLY A 3 27.05 6.22 3.82
C GLY A 3 25.63 6.63 3.55
N PRO A 4 25.28 7.90 3.77
CA PRO A 4 23.92 8.36 3.51
C PRO A 4 23.47 8.10 2.07
N LYS A 5 24.40 8.20 1.12
CA LYS A 5 24.08 7.96 -0.27
C LYS A 5 23.69 6.49 -0.49
N ASP A 6 24.42 5.58 0.14
CA ASP A 6 24.11 4.16 0.01
C ASP A 6 22.77 3.83 0.64
N LEU A 7 22.44 4.45 1.76
CA LEU A 7 21.16 4.24 2.42
C LEU A 7 20.00 4.76 1.57
N LYS A 8 20.19 5.90 0.93
CA LYS A 8 19.15 6.44 0.03
C LYS A 8 18.94 5.56 -1.16
N GLU A 9 20.03 4.99 -1.70
CA GLU A 9 19.90 4.10 -2.84
C GLU A 9 19.21 2.80 -2.46
N LEU A 10 19.48 2.31 -1.27
CA LEU A 10 18.82 1.12 -0.77
C LEU A 10 17.32 1.39 -0.61
N THR A 11 16.96 2.53 -0.03
CA THR A 11 15.57 2.91 0.14
C THR A 11 14.87 3.03 -1.22
N ARG A 12 15.54 3.66 -2.19
CA ARG A 12 15.00 3.79 -3.55
C ARG A 12 14.75 2.42 -4.16
N SER A 13 15.71 1.52 -4.01
CA SER A 13 15.60 0.18 -4.53
C SER A 13 14.44 -0.59 -3.91
N GLU A 14 14.22 -0.39 -2.61
CA GLU A 14 13.12 -1.06 -1.93
C GLU A 14 11.76 -0.56 -2.41
N TRP A 15 11.64 0.75 -2.66
CA TRP A 15 10.40 1.28 -3.23
C TRP A 15 10.15 0.69 -4.61
N GLU A 16 11.18 0.64 -5.45
CA GLU A 16 11.02 0.11 -6.80
C GLU A 16 10.69 -1.38 -6.78
N SER A 17 11.26 -2.11 -5.84
CA SER A 17 10.95 -3.53 -5.68
C SER A 17 9.52 -3.75 -5.23
N LEU A 18 9.03 -2.91 -4.32
CA LEU A 18 7.65 -3.01 -3.85
C LEU A 18 6.67 -2.72 -4.97
N GLY A 19 6.96 -1.71 -5.78
CA GLY A 19 6.16 -1.38 -6.95
C GLY A 19 5.07 -0.37 -6.72
N PHE A 20 4.80 0.00 -5.48
CA PHE A 20 3.82 1.04 -5.18
C PHE A 20 4.32 1.87 -4.00
N PHE A 21 3.94 3.15 -4.00
CA PHE A 21 4.26 4.07 -2.91
C PHE A 21 3.05 4.19 -2.00
N TYR A 22 3.28 4.27 -0.71
CA TYR A 22 2.20 4.52 0.24
C TYR A 22 2.61 5.62 1.21
N ASP A 23 1.60 6.31 1.75
CA ASP A 23 1.82 7.32 2.75
C ASP A 23 0.55 7.45 3.59
N TYR A 24 0.71 7.77 4.86
CA TYR A 24 -0.42 8.01 5.74
C TYR A 24 -0.45 9.49 6.11
N ASP A 25 -1.56 10.14 5.80
CA ASP A 25 -1.76 11.54 6.10
C ASP A 25 -2.49 11.66 7.44
N ASP A 26 -1.77 12.03 8.49
CA ASP A 26 -2.33 12.14 9.83
C ASP A 26 -3.47 13.14 9.90
N SER A 27 -3.36 14.25 9.18
CA SER A 27 -4.36 15.31 9.28
C SER A 27 -5.68 14.90 8.65
N GLY A 28 -5.62 14.08 7.60
CA GLY A 28 -6.83 13.62 6.92
C GLY A 28 -7.24 12.22 7.29
N GLY A 29 -6.40 11.49 8.00
CA GLY A 29 -6.70 10.11 8.36
C GLY A 29 -6.77 9.20 7.15
N THR A 30 -5.83 9.35 6.20
CA THR A 30 -5.92 8.68 4.92
C THR A 30 -4.63 7.96 4.57
N TRP A 31 -4.76 6.67 4.27
CA TRP A 31 -3.70 5.93 3.58
C TRP A 31 -3.86 6.19 2.09
N LEU A 32 -2.83 6.70 1.46
CA LEU A 32 -2.82 6.93 0.02
C LEU A 32 -1.78 6.01 -0.62
N VAL A 33 -2.20 5.24 -1.63
CA VAL A 33 -1.29 4.41 -2.41
C VAL A 33 -1.20 5.03 -3.80
N ARG A 34 0.03 5.27 -4.25
CA ARG A 34 0.30 5.85 -5.58
C ARG A 34 1.09 4.84 -6.38
N ALA A 35 0.63 4.53 -7.56
CA ALA A 35 1.33 3.55 -8.40
C ALA A 35 0.80 3.59 -9.82
N THR A 36 1.60 3.06 -10.73
CA THR A 36 1.14 2.77 -12.10
C THR A 36 0.16 1.61 -12.03
N ARG A 37 -0.49 1.31 -13.16
CA ARG A 37 -1.36 0.14 -13.23
C ARG A 37 -0.62 -1.14 -12.85
N PHE A 38 0.62 -1.27 -13.33
CA PHE A 38 1.45 -2.42 -12.97
C PHE A 38 1.69 -2.46 -11.45
N GLY A 39 1.98 -1.30 -10.85
CA GLY A 39 2.20 -1.23 -9.40
C GLY A 39 0.96 -1.58 -8.60
N MET A 40 -0.21 -1.19 -9.09
CA MET A 40 -1.46 -1.58 -8.41
C MET A 40 -1.67 -3.08 -8.48
N GLU A 41 -1.27 -3.71 -9.58
CA GLU A 41 -1.30 -5.17 -9.68
C GLU A 41 -0.35 -5.82 -8.67
N ARG A 42 0.81 -5.18 -8.44
CA ARG A 42 1.73 -5.65 -7.42
C ARG A 42 1.10 -5.60 -6.04
N LEU A 43 0.37 -4.54 -5.75
CA LEU A 43 -0.35 -4.44 -4.48
C LEU A 43 -1.35 -5.58 -4.35
N CYS A 44 -2.10 -5.86 -5.41
CA CYS A 44 -3.04 -6.96 -5.39
C CYS A 44 -2.33 -8.30 -5.16
N ASP A 45 -1.17 -8.48 -5.78
CA ASP A 45 -0.39 -9.70 -5.59
C ASP A 45 0.07 -9.85 -4.14
N GLU A 46 0.48 -8.76 -3.50
CA GLU A 46 0.88 -8.81 -2.10
C GLU A 46 -0.29 -9.18 -1.20
N LEU A 47 -1.46 -8.61 -1.48
CA LEU A 47 -2.67 -8.95 -0.72
C LEU A 47 -3.01 -10.43 -0.87
N ARG A 48 -2.94 -10.96 -2.09
CA ARG A 48 -3.23 -12.36 -2.35
C ARG A 48 -2.20 -13.27 -1.71
N ARG A 49 -0.93 -12.87 -1.76
CA ARG A 49 0.14 -13.64 -1.14
C ARG A 49 -0.05 -13.71 0.36
N TYR A 50 -0.42 -12.59 0.98
CA TYR A 50 -0.71 -12.59 2.41
C TYR A 50 -1.87 -13.53 2.72
N ALA A 51 -2.92 -13.49 1.91
CA ALA A 51 -4.11 -14.29 2.12
C ALA A 51 -3.85 -15.80 2.00
N LEU A 52 -2.86 -16.17 1.18
CA LEU A 52 -2.56 -17.58 0.93
C LEU A 52 -1.57 -18.20 1.92
N ASP A 53 -0.90 -17.38 2.73
CA ASP A 53 0.08 -17.87 3.67
C ASP A 53 -0.64 -18.42 4.91
N PRO A 54 -0.53 -19.72 5.22
CA PRO A 54 -1.26 -20.29 6.36
C PRO A 54 -0.92 -19.65 7.70
N ARG A 55 0.26 -19.09 7.86
CA ARG A 55 0.64 -18.42 9.11
C ARG A 55 -0.27 -17.24 9.38
N ASN A 56 -0.78 -16.61 8.33
CA ASN A 56 -1.59 -15.41 8.45
C ASN A 56 -3.03 -15.70 8.84
N MET A 57 -3.39 -16.96 9.08
CA MET A 57 -4.71 -17.29 9.61
C MET A 57 -4.80 -17.00 11.12
N GLU A 58 -3.66 -16.85 11.79
CA GLU A 58 -3.65 -16.59 13.23
C GLU A 58 -3.97 -15.12 13.51
N ILE A 59 -4.83 -14.88 14.50
CA ILE A 59 -5.17 -13.51 14.91
C ILE A 59 -3.90 -12.77 15.35
N ALA A 60 -3.79 -11.54 14.90
CA ALA A 60 -2.67 -10.64 15.19
C ALA A 60 -1.40 -10.94 14.40
N GLU A 61 -1.40 -11.98 13.56
CA GLU A 61 -0.29 -12.16 12.65
C GLU A 61 -0.26 -10.96 11.70
N HIS A 62 0.93 -10.55 11.27
CA HIS A 62 1.03 -9.34 10.45
C HIS A 62 2.29 -9.37 9.60
N GLN A 63 2.32 -8.49 8.60
CA GLN A 63 3.48 -8.30 7.74
C GLN A 63 3.61 -6.83 7.40
N HIS A 64 4.85 -6.32 7.42
CA HIS A 64 5.16 -4.93 7.10
C HIS A 64 5.66 -4.83 5.68
N TYR A 65 5.41 -3.68 5.05
CA TYR A 65 5.79 -3.46 3.66
C TYR A 65 6.53 -2.15 3.50
N GLY A 66 7.45 -2.12 2.54
CA GLY A 66 8.15 -0.92 2.15
C GLY A 66 9.39 -0.64 2.97
N PRO A 67 10.18 0.33 2.54
CA PRO A 67 11.49 0.61 3.18
C PRO A 67 11.37 1.09 4.60
N TYR A 68 10.24 1.72 4.99
CA TYR A 68 10.06 2.23 6.33
C TYR A 68 9.16 1.33 7.18
N SER A 69 8.56 0.32 6.58
CA SER A 69 7.69 -0.64 7.28
C SER A 69 6.48 0.00 7.95
N TYR A 70 6.01 1.13 7.44
CA TYR A 70 4.86 1.82 8.04
C TYR A 70 3.54 1.13 7.73
N LEU A 71 3.39 0.63 6.51
CA LEU A 71 2.16 -0.05 6.11
C LEU A 71 2.23 -1.49 6.55
N LYS A 72 1.18 -1.97 7.20
CA LYS A 72 1.13 -3.39 7.52
C LYS A 72 -0.25 -3.95 7.27
N PHE A 73 -0.28 -5.23 6.99
CA PHE A 73 -1.49 -6.03 6.93
C PHE A 73 -1.53 -6.85 8.21
N VAL A 74 -2.68 -6.86 8.89
CA VAL A 74 -2.82 -7.53 10.19
C VAL A 74 -4.04 -8.42 10.13
N THR A 75 -3.89 -9.68 10.51
CA THR A 75 -5.02 -10.60 10.59
C THR A 75 -5.85 -10.27 11.84
N TRP A 76 -7.13 -10.06 11.61
CA TRP A 76 -8.04 -9.66 12.69
C TRP A 76 -9.40 -10.30 12.45
N THR A 77 -10.32 -10.10 13.39
CA THR A 77 -11.63 -10.75 13.34
C THR A 77 -12.58 -10.11 12.34
N GLU A 78 -12.30 -8.85 11.95
CA GLU A 78 -13.16 -8.14 11.00
C GLU A 78 -12.32 -7.18 10.18
N PRO A 79 -12.78 -6.84 8.97
CA PRO A 79 -12.02 -5.91 8.13
C PRO A 79 -12.15 -4.49 8.66
N LYS A 80 -11.02 -3.75 8.60
CA LYS A 80 -11.02 -2.33 8.90
C LYS A 80 -9.72 -1.72 8.41
N VAL A 81 -9.74 -0.41 8.21
CA VAL A 81 -8.55 0.37 7.90
C VAL A 81 -8.38 1.39 9.02
N ILE A 82 -7.24 1.38 9.65
CA ILE A 82 -6.93 2.34 10.73
C ILE A 82 -5.53 2.91 10.47
N ALA A 83 -5.14 3.88 11.27
CA ALA A 83 -3.81 4.50 11.11
C ALA A 83 -2.68 3.49 11.16
N ASP A 84 -2.87 2.39 11.86
CA ASP A 84 -1.87 1.35 12.04
C ASP A 84 -1.73 0.45 10.82
N GLY A 85 -2.74 0.35 9.97
CA GLY A 85 -2.67 -0.49 8.78
C GLY A 85 -4.02 -1.00 8.33
N ILE A 86 -3.97 -2.07 7.55
CA ILE A 86 -5.16 -2.72 6.99
C ILE A 86 -5.37 -4.04 7.73
N TYR A 87 -6.56 -4.21 8.27
CA TYR A 87 -6.91 -5.34 9.12
C TYR A 87 -8.01 -6.17 8.48
N GLY A 88 -7.99 -7.48 8.73
CA GLY A 88 -9.05 -8.35 8.24
C GLY A 88 -8.64 -9.80 8.36
N ARG A 89 -9.56 -10.66 7.96
CA ARG A 89 -9.26 -12.09 7.84
C ARG A 89 -8.55 -12.32 6.52
N VAL A 90 -7.97 -13.52 6.34
CA VAL A 90 -7.28 -13.81 5.08
C VAL A 90 -8.20 -13.66 3.88
N ASP A 91 -9.47 -14.09 3.99
CA ASP A 91 -10.39 -13.92 2.86
C ASP A 91 -10.78 -12.46 2.64
N ASP A 92 -10.70 -11.62 3.66
CA ASP A 92 -10.90 -10.18 3.47
C ASP A 92 -9.79 -9.58 2.63
N PHE A 93 -8.55 -10.00 2.85
CA PHE A 93 -7.43 -9.50 2.05
C PHE A 93 -7.56 -9.94 0.59
N ALA A 94 -8.00 -11.19 0.35
CA ALA A 94 -8.26 -11.64 -1.02
C ALA A 94 -9.37 -10.80 -1.66
N ARG A 95 -10.41 -10.49 -0.90
CA ARG A 95 -11.51 -9.63 -1.38
C ARG A 95 -11.02 -8.22 -1.67
N LEU A 96 -10.16 -7.68 -0.82
CA LEU A 96 -9.60 -6.34 -1.05
C LEU A 96 -8.83 -6.31 -2.37
N ALA A 97 -8.07 -7.36 -2.67
CA ALA A 97 -7.37 -7.44 -3.95
C ALA A 97 -8.35 -7.37 -5.13
N GLU A 98 -9.50 -8.05 -5.02
CA GLU A 98 -10.50 -8.01 -6.08
C GLU A 98 -11.13 -6.63 -6.21
N ILE A 99 -11.39 -5.97 -5.08
CA ILE A 99 -11.94 -4.61 -5.08
C ILE A 99 -10.98 -3.67 -5.81
N ILE A 100 -9.70 -3.75 -5.48
CA ILE A 100 -8.68 -2.89 -6.09
C ILE A 100 -8.58 -3.19 -7.59
N ALA A 101 -8.51 -4.47 -7.95
CA ALA A 101 -8.38 -4.85 -9.35
C ALA A 101 -9.55 -4.33 -10.17
N ALA A 102 -10.77 -4.43 -9.64
CA ALA A 102 -11.95 -3.94 -10.34
C ALA A 102 -11.92 -2.41 -10.49
N ALA A 103 -11.49 -1.72 -9.44
CA ALA A 103 -11.42 -0.25 -9.49
C ALA A 103 -10.41 0.22 -10.52
N ILE A 104 -9.26 -0.46 -10.59
CA ILE A 104 -8.21 -0.07 -11.52
C ILE A 104 -8.57 -0.39 -12.96
N ALA A 105 -9.39 -1.41 -13.17
CA ALA A 105 -9.75 -1.83 -14.54
C ALA A 105 -10.41 -0.71 -15.33
N SER A 106 -11.17 0.17 -14.67
CA SER A 106 -11.87 1.26 -15.35
C SER A 106 -11.27 2.63 -15.08
N ALA A 107 -10.13 2.68 -14.37
CA ALA A 107 -9.52 3.96 -14.00
C ALA A 107 -8.54 4.45 -15.05
N LYS A 108 -8.27 5.75 -15.01
CA LYS A 108 -7.29 6.41 -15.87
C LYS A 108 -6.23 7.06 -15.00
N PRO A 109 -5.02 7.28 -15.54
CA PRO A 109 -4.00 8.02 -14.79
C PRO A 109 -4.55 9.37 -14.30
N GLY A 110 -4.29 9.66 -13.04
CA GLY A 110 -4.82 10.85 -12.37
C GLY A 110 -6.06 10.58 -11.54
N ASP A 111 -6.72 9.45 -11.76
CA ASP A 111 -7.91 9.12 -10.97
C ASP A 111 -7.53 8.78 -9.54
N ARG A 112 -8.31 9.31 -8.61
CA ARG A 112 -8.17 9.04 -7.20
C ARG A 112 -9.40 8.29 -6.74
N ILE A 113 -9.21 7.11 -6.17
CA ILE A 113 -10.31 6.18 -5.93
C ILE A 113 -10.35 5.80 -4.46
N ARG A 114 -11.52 5.95 -3.86
CA ARG A 114 -11.72 5.56 -2.47
C ARG A 114 -12.03 4.08 -2.40
N ILE A 115 -11.31 3.35 -1.55
CA ILE A 115 -11.41 1.89 -1.47
C ILE A 115 -11.99 1.41 -0.14
N ASP A 116 -11.74 2.14 0.95
CA ASP A 116 -12.11 1.66 2.28
C ASP A 116 -13.60 1.42 2.42
N GLU A 117 -14.43 2.22 1.74
CA GLU A 117 -15.88 2.06 1.88
C GLU A 117 -16.37 0.73 1.33
N ALA A 118 -15.77 0.26 0.24
CA ALA A 118 -16.15 -1.03 -0.32
C ALA A 118 -15.57 -2.18 0.50
N TYR A 119 -14.47 -1.92 1.18
CA TYR A 119 -13.79 -2.95 1.95
C TYR A 119 -14.38 -3.13 3.35
N ALA A 120 -14.62 -2.02 4.06
CA ALA A 120 -15.03 -2.09 5.45
C ALA A 120 -15.80 -0.82 5.83
N MET A 121 -17.05 -0.96 6.16
CA MET A 121 -17.94 0.18 6.36
C MET A 121 -17.57 1.08 7.53
N ALA A 122 -16.94 0.54 8.54
CA ALA A 122 -16.71 1.29 9.77
C ALA A 122 -15.23 1.59 10.02
N SER A 123 -14.48 1.79 8.96
CA SER A 123 -13.06 2.09 9.10
C SER A 123 -12.83 3.48 9.68
N GLU A 124 -11.84 3.59 10.55
CA GLU A 124 -11.45 4.87 11.15
C GLU A 124 -10.58 5.69 10.20
N ALA A 125 -9.88 5.03 9.30
CA ALA A 125 -9.04 5.69 8.32
C ALA A 125 -9.55 5.40 6.93
N LYS A 126 -9.23 6.29 6.00
CA LYS A 126 -9.55 6.11 4.59
C LYS A 126 -8.44 5.36 3.90
N LEU A 127 -8.78 4.68 2.82
CA LEU A 127 -7.80 4.07 1.93
C LEU A 127 -8.14 4.52 0.53
N GLU A 128 -7.19 5.22 -0.09
CA GLU A 128 -7.37 5.77 -1.43
C GLU A 128 -6.23 5.34 -2.33
N LEU A 129 -6.53 5.18 -3.60
CA LEU A 129 -5.55 4.88 -4.63
C LEU A 129 -5.46 6.07 -5.57
N LEU A 130 -4.25 6.42 -5.95
CA LEU A 130 -4.02 7.40 -7.00
C LEU A 130 -3.29 6.67 -8.13
N LEU A 131 -3.98 6.52 -9.27
CA LEU A 131 -3.38 5.84 -10.40
C LEU A 131 -2.46 6.80 -11.13
N GLU A 132 -1.20 6.43 -11.26
CA GLU A 132 -0.17 7.25 -11.88
C GLU A 132 0.06 6.78 -13.32
N PRO A 133 0.57 7.66 -14.17
CA PRO A 133 0.90 7.25 -15.55
C PRO A 133 2.07 6.27 -15.56
N ASP A 134 2.22 5.55 -16.68
CA ASP A 134 3.16 4.44 -16.77
C ASP A 134 4.61 4.84 -16.54
N ASN A 135 4.96 6.10 -16.73
CA ASN A 135 6.34 6.54 -16.51
C ASN A 135 6.62 6.97 -15.07
N PHE A 136 5.65 6.84 -14.19
CA PHE A 136 5.82 7.18 -12.78
C PHE A 136 6.88 6.28 -12.14
N LYS A 137 7.79 6.89 -11.38
CA LYS A 137 8.80 6.17 -10.61
C LYS A 137 8.39 6.17 -9.16
N VAL A 138 8.22 4.99 -8.57
CA VAL A 138 7.70 4.86 -7.22
C VAL A 138 8.52 5.66 -6.23
N ALA A 139 9.85 5.54 -6.30
CA ALA A 139 10.72 6.24 -5.36
C ALA A 139 10.61 7.75 -5.46
N SER A 140 10.15 8.28 -6.60
CA SER A 140 10.04 9.73 -6.77
C SER A 140 8.97 10.35 -5.88
N ALA A 141 8.05 9.54 -5.36
CA ALA A 141 7.01 10.02 -4.47
C ALA A 141 7.51 10.23 -3.04
N ASP A 142 8.65 9.66 -2.70
CA ASP A 142 9.17 9.74 -1.33
C ASP A 142 9.87 11.08 -1.12
N PRO A 143 9.33 11.96 -0.29
CA PRO A 143 9.94 13.29 -0.10
C PRO A 143 11.33 13.21 0.51
N ASP A 144 11.62 12.16 1.28
CA ASP A 144 12.93 12.03 1.91
C ASP A 144 14.02 11.71 0.89
N LEU A 145 13.65 11.20 -0.28
CA LEU A 145 14.62 10.93 -1.33
C LEU A 145 14.73 12.07 -2.33
N CYS A 146 13.70 12.90 -2.43
CA CYS A 146 13.64 13.92 -3.47
C CYS A 146 13.95 15.32 -2.96
N SER A 147 13.79 15.53 -1.67
CA SER A 147 13.83 16.89 -1.13
C SER A 147 15.22 17.39 -0.87
N LYS A 148 16.16 16.77 -1.23
CA LYS A 148 17.40 17.13 -0.96
C LYS A 148 17.95 17.97 -1.75
N ARG A 149 17.86 18.35 -2.17
CA ARG A 149 18.43 19.03 -2.91
C ARG A 149 18.56 20.08 -2.51
N ASN A 150 18.62 20.37 -2.08
CA ASN A 150 18.91 21.46 -1.82
C ASN A 150 19.25 21.81 -1.28
#